data_26cf15df483155648a247e2bf44230ae
#
_entry.id   26cf15df483155648a247e2bf44230ae
#
_cell.length_a   1.000
_cell.length_b   1.000
_cell.length_c   1.000
_cell.angle_alpha   90.00
_cell.angle_beta   90.00
_cell.angle_gamma   90.00
#
_symmetry.space_group_name_H-M   'P 1'
#
loop_
_entity.id
_entity.type
_entity.pdbx_description
1 polymer ?
#
loop_
_entity_poly.entity_id
_entity_poly.type
_entity_poly.pdbx_seq_one_letter_code
_entity_poly.pdbx_strand_id
1 'polypeptide(L)'
;GGLPLESLRQVLGEVAVDKAVTGLLAAGERPRAPGMKYRHYAPHAPVTVVTGEPERSARRIQGLLSDTAGVICFDEYAPLFPGHIIHKLGPAADKSAQARHVFDALRTFDGTDVTEIFAQCPDDGGLGLAVANRLKKAAGFHLIDADRPLIVGLTGGTGAGKTSALAALEDLGGTVLDCDAVYHQMLRTDPALRGAI
;
A
#
# COMPACT_ATOMS: atom_id res chain seq x y z
N GLY A 1 -19.59 5.68 -9.78
CA GLY A 1 -20.21 5.41 -11.06
C GLY A 1 -19.23 4.81 -12.05
N GLY A 2 -19.73 4.28 -13.16
CA GLY A 2 -18.90 3.63 -14.18
C GLY A 2 -18.18 4.58 -15.14
N LEU A 3 -18.18 5.89 -14.88
CA LEU A 3 -17.54 6.88 -15.75
C LEU A 3 -16.16 7.27 -15.17
N PRO A 4 -15.07 7.01 -15.91
CA PRO A 4 -13.73 7.37 -15.49
C PRO A 4 -13.50 8.88 -15.44
N LEU A 5 -12.58 9.34 -14.61
CA LEU A 5 -12.21 10.77 -14.49
C LEU A 5 -11.69 11.32 -15.82
N GLU A 6 -10.94 10.51 -16.55
CA GLU A 6 -10.38 10.86 -17.87
C GLU A 6 -11.48 11.18 -18.89
N SER A 7 -12.56 10.38 -18.90
CA SER A 7 -13.73 10.63 -19.77
C SER A 7 -14.45 11.92 -19.40
N LEU A 8 -14.52 12.25 -18.11
CA LEU A 8 -15.06 13.53 -17.67
C LEU A 8 -14.18 14.70 -18.13
N ARG A 9 -12.86 14.55 -18.02
CA ARG A 9 -11.90 15.58 -18.47
C ARG A 9 -11.94 15.81 -19.98
N GLN A 10 -12.15 14.74 -20.77
CA GLN A 10 -12.31 14.88 -22.23
C GLN A 10 -13.50 15.76 -22.64
N VAL A 11 -14.59 15.70 -21.87
CA VAL A 11 -15.82 16.44 -22.19
C VAL A 11 -15.85 17.83 -21.53
N LEU A 12 -15.39 17.92 -20.29
CA LEU A 12 -15.51 19.11 -19.44
C LEU A 12 -14.22 19.94 -19.35
N GLY A 13 -13.10 19.45 -19.88
CA GLY A 13 -11.80 20.08 -19.73
C GLY A 13 -11.22 19.82 -18.35
N GLU A 14 -11.04 20.85 -17.53
CA GLU A 14 -10.49 20.72 -16.19
C GLU A 14 -11.54 20.18 -15.20
N VAL A 15 -11.22 19.07 -14.53
CA VAL A 15 -12.05 18.47 -13.47
C VAL A 15 -11.20 18.30 -12.23
N ALA A 16 -11.55 19.04 -11.17
CA ALA A 16 -10.91 18.92 -9.86
C ALA A 16 -11.41 17.67 -9.12
N VAL A 17 -10.47 16.97 -8.48
CA VAL A 17 -10.78 15.84 -7.58
C VAL A 17 -10.82 16.35 -6.15
N ASP A 18 -11.95 16.13 -5.45
CA ASP A 18 -12.10 16.54 -4.06
C ASP A 18 -11.12 15.76 -3.15
N LYS A 19 -10.53 16.44 -2.17
CA LYS A 19 -9.58 15.84 -1.22
C LYS A 19 -10.15 14.63 -0.48
N ALA A 20 -11.45 14.61 -0.20
CA ALA A 20 -12.14 13.48 0.44
C ALA A 20 -12.20 12.22 -0.44
N VAL A 21 -11.83 12.30 -1.71
CA VAL A 21 -11.67 11.14 -2.60
C VAL A 21 -10.34 10.45 -2.35
N THR A 22 -9.28 11.22 -2.08
CA THR A 22 -7.90 10.72 -1.99
C THR A 22 -7.37 10.59 -0.56
N GLY A 23 -8.06 11.17 0.43
CA GLY A 23 -7.60 11.18 1.81
C GLY A 23 -8.72 11.33 2.85
N LEU A 24 -8.34 11.33 4.11
CA LEU A 24 -9.25 11.64 5.22
C LEU A 24 -9.59 13.13 5.22
N LEU A 25 -10.87 13.43 5.51
CA LEU A 25 -11.27 14.80 5.84
C LEU A 25 -10.69 15.22 7.18
N ALA A 26 -10.22 16.45 7.28
CA ALA A 26 -9.78 17.01 8.55
C ALA A 26 -10.93 17.13 9.55
N ALA A 27 -10.60 17.16 10.84
CA ALA A 27 -11.61 17.32 11.89
C ALA A 27 -12.36 18.66 11.71
N GLY A 28 -13.67 18.58 11.50
CA GLY A 28 -14.54 19.76 11.28
C GLY A 28 -14.86 20.07 9.81
N GLU A 29 -14.21 19.45 8.84
CA GLU A 29 -14.59 19.59 7.43
C GLU A 29 -15.92 18.88 7.12
N ARG A 30 -16.81 19.58 6.41
CA ARG A 30 -18.09 19.01 5.96
C ARG A 30 -17.91 18.30 4.62
N PRO A 31 -18.27 17.01 4.51
CA PRO A 31 -18.23 16.29 3.24
C PRO A 31 -19.23 16.88 2.25
N ARG A 32 -18.81 17.02 1.00
CA ARG A 32 -19.66 17.55 -0.09
C ARG A 32 -20.67 16.52 -0.62
N ALA A 33 -20.49 15.24 -0.30
CA ALA A 33 -21.42 14.18 -0.66
C ALA A 33 -21.61 13.19 0.50
N PRO A 34 -22.81 12.57 0.64
CA PRO A 34 -23.14 11.65 1.74
C PRO A 34 -22.15 10.49 1.88
N GLY A 35 -21.67 9.92 0.77
CA GLY A 35 -20.69 8.81 0.76
C GLY A 35 -19.27 9.17 1.18
N MET A 36 -18.99 10.43 1.48
CA MET A 36 -17.68 10.89 1.94
C MET A 36 -17.51 10.83 3.48
N LYS A 37 -18.62 10.73 4.23
CA LYS A 37 -18.63 10.87 5.69
C LYS A 37 -18.48 9.54 6.45
N TYR A 38 -18.90 8.43 5.87
CA TYR A 38 -19.04 7.17 6.60
C TYR A 38 -18.18 6.07 5.99
N ARG A 39 -17.71 5.14 6.84
CA ARG A 39 -17.17 3.83 6.45
C ARG A 39 -18.30 2.97 5.86
N HIS A 40 -18.81 3.34 4.70
CA HIS A 40 -19.82 2.54 4.01
C HIS A 40 -19.17 1.26 3.48
N TYR A 41 -19.75 0.11 3.81
CA TYR A 41 -19.30 -1.21 3.34
C TYR A 41 -17.96 -1.69 3.92
N ALA A 42 -17.51 -1.15 5.05
CA ALA A 42 -16.38 -1.74 5.75
C ALA A 42 -16.82 -3.07 6.37
N PRO A 43 -16.05 -4.16 6.21
CA PRO A 43 -16.29 -5.41 6.91
C PRO A 43 -16.09 -5.24 8.42
N HIS A 44 -16.53 -6.23 9.22
CA HIS A 44 -16.32 -6.21 10.67
C HIS A 44 -14.83 -6.25 11.03
N ALA A 45 -14.04 -7.07 10.32
CA ALA A 45 -12.59 -7.13 10.49
C ALA A 45 -11.92 -5.88 9.89
N PRO A 46 -10.90 -5.31 10.56
CA PRO A 46 -10.15 -4.18 10.03
C PRO A 46 -9.46 -4.54 8.72
N VAL A 47 -9.47 -3.60 7.77
CA VAL A 47 -8.83 -3.76 6.47
C VAL A 47 -7.55 -2.94 6.44
N THR A 48 -6.48 -3.55 5.94
CA THR A 48 -5.24 -2.88 5.55
C THR A 48 -5.06 -3.00 4.05
N VAL A 49 -4.96 -1.88 3.37
CA VAL A 49 -4.75 -1.84 1.91
C VAL A 49 -3.27 -1.75 1.62
N VAL A 50 -2.78 -2.64 0.76
CA VAL A 50 -1.39 -2.65 0.32
C VAL A 50 -1.33 -2.15 -1.13
N THR A 51 -0.75 -0.97 -1.30
CA THR A 51 -0.54 -0.30 -2.59
C THR A 51 0.82 -0.67 -3.17
N GLY A 52 1.03 -0.33 -4.44
CA GLY A 52 2.30 -0.55 -5.13
C GLY A 52 2.16 -1.56 -6.27
N GLU A 53 3.30 -1.95 -6.82
CA GLU A 53 3.37 -2.92 -7.91
C GLU A 53 2.71 -4.25 -7.46
N PRO A 54 1.90 -4.90 -8.33
CA PRO A 54 1.08 -6.07 -7.94
C PRO A 54 1.84 -7.22 -7.30
N GLU A 55 3.00 -7.60 -7.82
CA GLU A 55 3.79 -8.68 -7.23
C GLU A 55 4.38 -8.27 -5.87
N ARG A 56 4.88 -7.03 -5.75
CA ARG A 56 5.45 -6.53 -4.48
C ARG A 56 4.39 -6.41 -3.42
N SER A 57 3.20 -5.92 -3.77
CA SER A 57 2.08 -5.82 -2.82
C SER A 57 1.62 -7.20 -2.35
N ALA A 58 1.56 -8.22 -3.23
CA ALA A 58 1.25 -9.59 -2.85
C ALA A 58 2.31 -10.19 -1.90
N ARG A 59 3.60 -10.04 -2.21
CA ARG A 59 4.69 -10.51 -1.34
C ARG A 59 4.71 -9.77 -0.01
N ARG A 60 4.40 -8.47 -0.02
CA ARG A 60 4.30 -7.69 1.22
C ARG A 60 3.17 -8.20 2.10
N ILE A 61 2.00 -8.50 1.52
CA ILE A 61 0.88 -9.12 2.23
C ILE A 61 1.32 -10.46 2.82
N GLN A 62 1.93 -11.34 2.01
CA GLN A 62 2.39 -12.66 2.46
C GLN A 62 3.26 -12.59 3.72
N GLY A 63 4.15 -11.59 3.81
CA GLY A 63 5.00 -11.38 4.99
C GLY A 63 4.31 -10.76 6.20
N LEU A 64 3.04 -10.37 6.11
CA LEU A 64 2.27 -9.74 7.19
C LEU A 64 1.15 -10.64 7.73
N LEU A 65 0.82 -11.75 7.05
CA LEU A 65 -0.33 -12.57 7.39
C LEU A 65 -0.17 -13.24 8.75
N SER A 66 -1.22 -13.14 9.57
CA SER A 66 -1.47 -14.04 10.70
C SER A 66 -2.34 -15.21 10.25
N ASP A 67 -2.42 -16.28 11.06
CA ASP A 67 -3.22 -17.47 10.73
C ASP A 67 -4.71 -17.18 10.52
N THR A 68 -5.21 -16.09 11.09
CA THR A 68 -6.62 -15.67 11.01
C THR A 68 -6.85 -14.52 10.02
N ALA A 69 -5.85 -14.18 9.20
CA ALA A 69 -5.97 -13.13 8.21
C ALA A 69 -6.78 -13.58 6.98
N GLY A 70 -7.63 -12.68 6.47
CA GLY A 70 -8.27 -12.80 5.16
C GLY A 70 -7.53 -11.97 4.10
N VAL A 71 -7.63 -12.38 2.85
CA VAL A 71 -6.92 -11.72 1.75
C VAL A 71 -7.84 -11.37 0.59
N ILE A 72 -7.79 -10.11 0.16
CA ILE A 72 -8.35 -9.65 -1.10
C ILE A 72 -7.19 -9.45 -2.08
N CYS A 73 -7.12 -10.22 -3.15
CA CYS A 73 -5.99 -10.19 -4.06
C CYS A 73 -6.40 -10.24 -5.53
N PHE A 74 -5.46 -9.92 -6.41
CA PHE A 74 -5.61 -10.23 -7.82
C PHE A 74 -5.45 -11.73 -8.07
N ASP A 75 -6.07 -12.23 -9.14
CA ASP A 75 -6.19 -13.66 -9.43
C ASP A 75 -4.84 -14.36 -9.52
N GLU A 76 -3.85 -13.69 -10.09
CA GLU A 76 -2.50 -14.19 -10.31
C GLU A 76 -1.76 -14.52 -9.01
N TYR A 77 -2.10 -13.80 -7.93
CA TYR A 77 -1.38 -13.91 -6.65
C TYR A 77 -2.09 -14.76 -5.59
N ALA A 78 -3.30 -15.24 -5.86
CA ALA A 78 -4.03 -16.11 -4.94
C ALA A 78 -3.22 -17.34 -4.47
N PRO A 79 -2.39 -17.99 -5.31
CA PRO A 79 -1.56 -19.11 -4.87
C PRO A 79 -0.51 -18.78 -3.79
N LEU A 80 -0.20 -17.51 -3.55
CA LEU A 80 0.74 -17.09 -2.51
C LEU A 80 0.14 -17.14 -1.09
N PHE A 81 -1.17 -17.39 -0.96
CA PHE A 81 -1.90 -17.30 0.31
C PHE A 81 -2.59 -18.64 0.68
N PRO A 82 -1.87 -19.77 0.70
CA PRO A 82 -2.46 -21.05 1.01
C PRO A 82 -2.99 -21.08 2.45
N GLY A 83 -4.16 -21.67 2.66
CA GLY A 83 -4.75 -21.81 3.99
C GLY A 83 -5.57 -20.60 4.47
N HIS A 84 -5.52 -19.47 3.78
CA HIS A 84 -6.30 -18.27 4.12
C HIS A 84 -7.63 -18.21 3.36
N ILE A 85 -8.60 -17.48 3.93
CA ILE A 85 -9.82 -17.13 3.20
C ILE A 85 -9.47 -16.02 2.22
N ILE A 86 -9.68 -16.28 0.92
CA ILE A 86 -9.28 -15.40 -0.16
C ILE A 86 -10.52 -14.95 -0.95
N HIS A 87 -10.59 -13.66 -1.26
CA HIS A 87 -11.47 -13.13 -2.30
C HIS A 87 -10.65 -12.58 -3.47
N LYS A 88 -10.93 -13.11 -4.67
CA LYS A 88 -10.26 -12.69 -5.91
C LYS A 88 -10.97 -11.48 -6.50
N LEU A 89 -10.22 -10.41 -6.75
CA LEU A 89 -10.74 -9.20 -7.40
C LEU A 89 -10.88 -9.33 -8.91
N GLY A 90 -10.26 -10.33 -9.52
CA GLY A 90 -10.01 -10.44 -10.95
C GLY A 90 -8.55 -10.20 -11.29
N PRO A 91 -8.17 -10.32 -12.59
CA PRO A 91 -6.80 -10.08 -13.03
C PRO A 91 -6.29 -8.68 -12.69
N ALA A 92 -5.00 -8.55 -12.38
CA ALA A 92 -4.37 -7.26 -12.03
C ALA A 92 -4.54 -6.22 -13.16
N ALA A 93 -4.56 -6.66 -14.42
CA ALA A 93 -4.75 -5.80 -15.58
C ALA A 93 -6.23 -5.44 -15.87
N ASP A 94 -7.21 -6.20 -15.33
CA ASP A 94 -8.65 -5.99 -15.62
C ASP A 94 -9.36 -5.16 -14.53
N LYS A 95 -9.25 -3.83 -14.66
CA LYS A 95 -9.93 -2.88 -13.75
C LYS A 95 -11.46 -3.00 -13.78
N SER A 96 -12.04 -3.49 -14.87
CA SER A 96 -13.49 -3.69 -14.99
C SER A 96 -13.94 -4.88 -14.15
N ALA A 97 -13.21 -6.00 -14.15
CA ALA A 97 -13.47 -7.12 -13.26
C ALA A 97 -13.34 -6.69 -11.80
N GLN A 98 -12.28 -5.99 -11.44
CA GLN A 98 -12.04 -5.49 -10.09
C GLN A 98 -13.18 -4.57 -9.62
N ALA A 99 -13.67 -3.68 -10.48
CA ALA A 99 -14.78 -2.80 -10.15
C ALA A 99 -16.11 -3.55 -9.89
N ARG A 100 -16.32 -4.69 -10.54
CA ARG A 100 -17.48 -5.56 -10.29
C ARG A 100 -17.37 -6.30 -8.96
N HIS A 101 -16.18 -6.78 -8.60
CA HIS A 101 -15.98 -7.67 -7.47
C HIS A 101 -15.67 -6.95 -6.14
N VAL A 102 -15.25 -5.68 -6.16
CA VAL A 102 -14.78 -4.98 -4.95
C VAL A 102 -15.81 -4.92 -3.82
N PHE A 103 -17.10 -4.88 -4.13
CA PHE A 103 -18.16 -4.86 -3.11
C PHE A 103 -18.34 -6.22 -2.44
N ASP A 104 -18.35 -7.28 -3.24
CA ASP A 104 -18.47 -8.65 -2.74
C ASP A 104 -17.20 -9.03 -1.97
N ALA A 105 -16.03 -8.58 -2.43
CA ALA A 105 -14.77 -8.76 -1.75
C ALA A 105 -14.80 -8.26 -0.30
N LEU A 106 -15.32 -7.05 -0.08
CA LEU A 106 -15.40 -6.47 1.25
C LEU A 106 -16.41 -7.19 2.17
N ARG A 107 -17.41 -7.89 1.61
CA ARG A 107 -18.44 -8.62 2.38
C ARG A 107 -18.12 -10.08 2.59
N THR A 108 -17.22 -10.65 1.81
CA THR A 108 -16.87 -12.09 1.86
C THR A 108 -16.48 -12.54 3.27
N PHE A 109 -15.88 -11.65 4.06
CA PHE A 109 -15.36 -11.97 5.38
C PHE A 109 -16.37 -11.77 6.51
N ASP A 110 -17.54 -11.17 6.22
CA ASP A 110 -18.60 -11.02 7.21
C ASP A 110 -19.16 -12.40 7.59
N GLY A 111 -19.17 -12.71 8.88
CA GLY A 111 -19.60 -14.01 9.39
C GLY A 111 -18.52 -15.12 9.35
N THR A 112 -17.27 -14.77 9.08
CA THR A 112 -16.10 -15.64 9.22
C THR A 112 -15.31 -15.31 10.48
N ASP A 113 -14.38 -16.20 10.89
CA ASP A 113 -13.48 -15.98 12.03
C ASP A 113 -12.25 -15.13 11.66
N VAL A 114 -12.28 -14.46 10.51
CA VAL A 114 -11.20 -13.56 10.08
C VAL A 114 -11.12 -12.36 11.01
N THR A 115 -9.93 -12.11 11.55
CA THR A 115 -9.68 -11.03 12.51
C THR A 115 -9.08 -9.77 11.88
N GLU A 116 -8.48 -9.90 10.69
CA GLU A 116 -7.91 -8.81 9.90
C GLU A 116 -7.95 -9.14 8.41
N ILE A 117 -7.98 -8.14 7.55
CA ILE A 117 -8.04 -8.31 6.10
C ILE A 117 -6.94 -7.49 5.45
N PHE A 118 -6.15 -8.13 4.59
CA PHE A 118 -5.21 -7.44 3.72
C PHE A 118 -5.75 -7.40 2.29
N ALA A 119 -5.67 -6.23 1.64
CA ALA A 119 -6.19 -6.06 0.30
C ALA A 119 -5.13 -5.48 -0.64
N GLN A 120 -4.88 -6.17 -1.77
CA GLN A 120 -4.15 -5.56 -2.88
C GLN A 120 -4.97 -4.42 -3.49
N CYS A 121 -4.30 -3.35 -3.86
CA CYS A 121 -4.92 -2.17 -4.44
C CYS A 121 -4.49 -2.00 -5.90
N PRO A 122 -5.43 -1.80 -6.84
CA PRO A 122 -5.06 -1.40 -8.18
C PRO A 122 -4.43 0.01 -8.20
N ASP A 123 -3.74 0.33 -9.28
CA ASP A 123 -3.29 1.69 -9.55
C ASP A 123 -4.47 2.67 -9.67
N ASP A 124 -4.19 3.96 -9.50
CA ASP A 124 -5.18 5.03 -9.50
C ASP A 124 -5.58 5.49 -10.93
N GLY A 125 -5.31 4.69 -11.99
CA GLY A 125 -5.68 5.00 -13.38
C GLY A 125 -7.10 4.53 -13.73
N GLY A 126 -7.86 5.36 -14.39
CA GLY A 126 -9.18 5.03 -14.94
C GLY A 126 -10.17 4.49 -13.91
N LEU A 127 -10.73 3.29 -14.19
CA LEU A 127 -11.60 2.58 -13.24
C LEU A 127 -10.86 2.13 -11.97
N GLY A 128 -9.54 1.97 -12.02
CA GLY A 128 -8.71 1.62 -10.88
C GLY A 128 -8.86 2.62 -9.73
N LEU A 129 -8.96 3.92 -10.03
CA LEU A 129 -9.22 4.96 -9.03
C LEU A 129 -10.50 4.70 -8.22
N ALA A 130 -11.57 4.25 -8.87
CA ALA A 130 -12.83 3.96 -8.18
C ALA A 130 -12.71 2.76 -7.25
N VAL A 131 -12.02 1.70 -7.68
CA VAL A 131 -11.74 0.51 -6.87
C VAL A 131 -10.82 0.85 -5.70
N ALA A 132 -9.70 1.51 -5.97
CA ALA A 132 -8.74 1.96 -4.97
C ALA A 132 -9.38 2.83 -3.90
N ASN A 133 -10.21 3.81 -4.31
CA ASN A 133 -10.93 4.68 -3.40
C ASN A 133 -11.87 3.89 -2.46
N ARG A 134 -12.56 2.90 -2.99
CA ARG A 134 -13.46 2.06 -2.19
C ARG A 134 -12.71 1.23 -1.16
N LEU A 135 -11.62 0.58 -1.56
CA LEU A 135 -10.76 -0.17 -0.66
C LEU A 135 -10.14 0.73 0.41
N LYS A 136 -9.56 1.87 0.01
CA LYS A 136 -8.95 2.85 0.92
C LYS A 136 -9.96 3.39 1.95
N LYS A 137 -11.21 3.66 1.55
CA LYS A 137 -12.28 4.08 2.47
C LYS A 137 -12.73 2.98 3.42
N ALA A 138 -12.87 1.73 2.93
CA ALA A 138 -13.20 0.60 3.79
C ALA A 138 -12.11 0.36 4.84
N ALA A 139 -10.84 0.56 4.46
CA ALA A 139 -9.69 0.48 5.35
C ALA A 139 -9.56 1.67 6.33
N GLY A 140 -10.39 2.73 6.18
CA GLY A 140 -10.17 3.97 6.93
C GLY A 140 -8.81 4.59 6.66
N PHE A 141 -8.29 4.41 5.44
CA PHE A 141 -6.96 4.85 4.98
C PHE A 141 -5.78 4.21 5.74
N HIS A 142 -5.98 2.98 6.26
CA HIS A 142 -4.87 2.16 6.74
C HIS A 142 -4.14 1.59 5.53
N LEU A 143 -3.03 2.23 5.15
CA LEU A 143 -2.32 1.94 3.90
C LEU A 143 -0.89 1.54 4.18
N ILE A 144 -0.42 0.53 3.44
CA ILE A 144 0.99 0.14 3.36
C ILE A 144 1.41 0.30 1.91
N ASP A 145 2.49 1.01 1.67
CA ASP A 145 3.11 1.15 0.35
C ASP A 145 4.20 0.08 0.19
N ALA A 146 3.94 -0.88 -0.70
CA ALA A 146 4.87 -1.98 -0.96
C ALA A 146 6.08 -1.56 -1.81
N ASP A 147 5.98 -0.44 -2.52
CA ASP A 147 7.09 0.09 -3.32
C ASP A 147 8.05 0.95 -2.48
N ARG A 148 7.60 1.36 -1.29
CA ARG A 148 8.43 2.14 -0.39
C ARG A 148 9.46 1.24 0.29
N PRO A 149 10.76 1.48 0.12
CA PRO A 149 11.80 0.70 0.78
C PRO A 149 11.70 0.85 2.30
N LEU A 150 11.91 -0.27 3.02
CA LEU A 150 12.09 -0.22 4.46
C LEU A 150 13.49 0.32 4.74
N ILE A 151 13.56 1.51 5.36
CA ILE A 151 14.82 2.10 5.78
C ILE A 151 15.01 1.79 7.28
N VAL A 152 16.07 1.07 7.59
CA VAL A 152 16.41 0.70 8.97
C VAL A 152 17.71 1.41 9.36
N GLY A 153 17.64 2.26 10.39
CA GLY A 153 18.83 2.85 11.01
C GLY A 153 19.42 1.92 12.06
N LEU A 154 20.69 1.52 11.89
CA LEU A 154 21.43 0.72 12.85
C LEU A 154 22.45 1.60 13.59
N THR A 155 22.34 1.68 14.91
CA THR A 155 23.25 2.45 15.75
C THR A 155 23.78 1.59 16.89
N GLY A 156 24.88 2.01 17.51
CA GLY A 156 25.49 1.32 18.65
C GLY A 156 26.97 1.69 18.82
N GLY A 157 27.53 1.43 19.99
CA GLY A 157 28.94 1.68 20.31
C GLY A 157 29.93 0.83 19.49
N THR A 158 31.21 1.10 19.64
CA THR A 158 32.28 0.29 19.03
C THR A 158 32.21 -1.13 19.59
N GLY A 159 32.32 -2.14 18.72
CA GLY A 159 32.23 -3.54 19.11
C GLY A 159 30.82 -4.10 19.31
N ALA A 160 29.74 -3.30 19.10
CA ALA A 160 28.34 -3.75 19.25
C ALA A 160 27.85 -4.71 18.14
N GLY A 161 28.69 -5.12 17.19
CA GLY A 161 28.32 -6.05 16.13
C GLY A 161 27.58 -5.43 14.95
N LYS A 162 27.59 -4.09 14.80
CA LYS A 162 26.92 -3.39 13.67
C LYS A 162 27.35 -3.94 12.31
N THR A 163 28.65 -4.12 12.09
CA THR A 163 29.19 -4.64 10.82
C THR A 163 28.67 -6.04 10.50
N SER A 164 28.58 -6.91 11.52
CA SER A 164 28.03 -8.26 11.33
C SER A 164 26.54 -8.25 11.00
N ALA A 165 25.78 -7.33 11.63
CA ALA A 165 24.36 -7.17 11.34
C ALA A 165 24.14 -6.58 9.93
N LEU A 166 24.97 -5.62 9.49
CA LEU A 166 24.91 -5.06 8.14
C LEU A 166 25.24 -6.13 7.09
N ALA A 167 26.27 -6.96 7.31
CA ALA A 167 26.60 -8.05 6.41
C ALA A 167 25.44 -9.07 6.29
N ALA A 168 24.82 -9.44 7.42
CA ALA A 168 23.64 -10.32 7.38
C ALA A 168 22.44 -9.72 6.63
N LEU A 169 22.23 -8.41 6.72
CA LEU A 169 21.19 -7.71 5.95
C LEU A 169 21.51 -7.70 4.45
N GLU A 170 22.77 -7.55 4.08
CA GLU A 170 23.23 -7.60 2.68
C GLU A 170 23.06 -9.01 2.11
N ASP A 171 23.39 -10.06 2.86
CA ASP A 171 23.16 -11.46 2.49
C ASP A 171 21.68 -11.79 2.28
N LEU A 172 20.77 -11.07 2.98
CA LEU A 172 19.32 -11.15 2.81
C LEU A 172 18.80 -10.30 1.65
N GLY A 173 19.66 -9.66 0.86
CA GLY A 173 19.32 -8.83 -0.29
C GLY A 173 19.02 -7.37 0.04
N GLY A 174 19.35 -6.92 1.24
CA GLY A 174 19.26 -5.51 1.62
C GLY A 174 20.38 -4.68 0.99
N THR A 175 20.10 -3.39 0.74
CA THR A 175 21.15 -2.43 0.39
C THR A 175 21.70 -1.81 1.67
N VAL A 176 23.00 -1.93 1.88
CA VAL A 176 23.67 -1.42 3.07
C VAL A 176 24.38 -0.10 2.75
N LEU A 177 24.21 0.89 3.63
CA LEU A 177 24.93 2.15 3.61
C LEU A 177 25.71 2.30 4.92
N ASP A 178 27.03 2.27 4.82
CA ASP A 178 27.92 2.62 5.93
C ASP A 178 28.15 4.14 5.91
N CYS A 179 27.58 4.84 6.89
CA CYS A 179 27.65 6.31 6.95
C CYS A 179 29.09 6.82 7.10
N ASP A 180 29.96 6.11 7.81
CA ASP A 180 31.38 6.49 7.98
C ASP A 180 32.13 6.35 6.64
N ALA A 181 31.89 5.25 5.91
CA ALA A 181 32.47 5.05 4.59
C ALA A 181 31.98 6.12 3.59
N VAL A 182 30.70 6.43 3.57
CA VAL A 182 30.11 7.50 2.74
C VAL A 182 30.70 8.85 3.09
N TYR A 183 30.81 9.19 4.37
CA TYR A 183 31.40 10.44 4.84
C TYR A 183 32.87 10.58 4.39
N HIS A 184 33.68 9.54 4.57
CA HIS A 184 35.06 9.55 4.11
C HIS A 184 35.20 9.66 2.59
N GLN A 185 34.29 9.04 1.83
CA GLN A 185 34.25 9.18 0.39
C GLN A 185 33.90 10.60 -0.01
N MET A 186 32.89 11.23 0.60
CA MET A 186 32.53 12.63 0.34
C MET A 186 33.68 13.58 0.63
N LEU A 187 34.41 13.40 1.73
CA LEU A 187 35.61 14.18 2.05
C LEU A 187 36.72 14.05 0.99
N ARG A 188 36.82 12.92 0.29
CA ARG A 188 37.80 12.72 -0.78
C ARG A 188 37.38 13.37 -2.09
N THR A 189 36.08 13.39 -2.38
CA THR A 189 35.54 13.78 -3.69
C THR A 189 34.98 15.20 -3.74
N ASP A 190 34.61 15.79 -2.60
CA ASP A 190 34.04 17.14 -2.53
C ASP A 190 35.00 18.13 -1.85
N PRO A 191 35.63 19.04 -2.64
CA PRO A 191 36.52 20.05 -2.10
C PRO A 191 35.82 21.07 -1.19
N ALA A 192 34.53 21.37 -1.43
CA ALA A 192 33.77 22.32 -0.63
C ALA A 192 33.51 21.77 0.79
N LEU A 193 33.21 20.49 0.90
CA LEU A 193 33.04 19.83 2.19
C LEU A 193 34.35 19.77 2.99
N ARG A 194 35.47 19.61 2.31
CA ARG A 194 36.80 19.59 2.93
C ARG A 194 37.23 20.93 3.49
N GLY A 195 36.74 22.02 2.90
CA GLY A 195 37.06 23.41 3.34
C GLY A 195 36.10 23.91 4.46
N ALA A 196 35.06 23.17 4.78
CA ALA A 196 34.07 23.53 5.80
C ALA A 196 34.30 22.84 7.18
N ILE A 197 35.31 21.97 7.28
CA ILE A 197 35.76 21.27 8.49
C ILE A 197 37.14 21.80 8.89
#